data_55989bbda968d75c6b188dde20d466b7
#
_entry.id   55989bbda968d75c6b188dde20d466b7
#
_cell.length_a   1.000
_cell.length_b   1.000
_cell.length_c   1.000
_cell.angle_alpha   90.00
_cell.angle_beta   90.00
_cell.angle_gamma   90.00
#
_symmetry.space_group_name_H-M   'P 1'
#
loop_
_entity.id
_entity.type
_entity.pdbx_description
1 polymer ?
#
loop_
_entity_poly.entity_id
_entity_poly.type
_entity_poly.pdbx_seq_one_letter_code
_entity_poly.pdbx_strand_id
1 'polypeptide(L)'
;ALTRLRQERQALESLPALKESVTHLAPLRTELESVNRDLAGLPPQRVVYAGTVHHGGGAFRGTGPNGGKPRSIHVLARGDVRKPGPEVGPGVPRSLGFDRAIEVDPSLPEGRRRVALAEWIADPDNVLTWRSIVNRVWQHHFGRGLVETANDFGRMGTTPSHPELLDWLAVWFRDNGQSLKALHRLIVTSRTYRQASTVMHPGDHPGMARDSDNRLLWRMNRRKLEAEAIRDSMLWVAGRLDERRGGPSFKDFVVERPEHSPHYEYALHNPEDPESHRRSVYRFLVRSQPQPMMAALDCADPSISVDRRNETLNALQALALLNHKLGVAMSRHWAARLEREARTTRERVALGMRLALGRGPTPEESEVLVRHAEAHGLASACRLMLNLNEFVFVD
;
A
#
# COMPACT_ATOMS: atom_id res chain seq x y z
N ALA A 1 14.63 -44.62 -47.63
CA ALA A 1 15.08 -43.39 -46.93
C ALA A 1 15.54 -43.69 -45.50
N LEU A 2 14.72 -44.28 -44.65
CA LEU A 2 15.02 -44.55 -43.22
C LEU A 2 16.20 -45.51 -43.02
N THR A 3 16.33 -46.56 -43.87
CA THR A 3 17.41 -47.52 -43.79
C THR A 3 18.76 -46.89 -44.16
N ARG A 4 18.77 -45.99 -45.12
CA ARG A 4 19.99 -45.24 -45.54
C ARG A 4 20.44 -44.29 -44.46
N LEU A 5 19.52 -43.55 -43.85
CA LEU A 5 19.81 -42.64 -42.73
C LEU A 5 20.34 -43.38 -41.49
N ARG A 6 19.86 -44.61 -41.22
CA ARG A 6 20.38 -45.46 -40.14
C ARG A 6 21.80 -45.93 -40.41
N GLN A 7 22.11 -46.30 -41.66
CA GLN A 7 23.48 -46.68 -42.07
C GLN A 7 24.45 -45.48 -42.00
N GLU A 8 24.03 -44.31 -42.49
CA GLU A 8 24.82 -43.08 -42.40
C GLU A 8 25.07 -42.67 -40.94
N ARG A 9 24.07 -42.77 -40.08
CA ARG A 9 24.20 -42.53 -38.63
C ARG A 9 25.21 -43.52 -38.01
N GLN A 10 25.09 -44.81 -38.31
CA GLN A 10 25.97 -45.83 -37.77
C GLN A 10 27.42 -45.66 -38.26
N ALA A 11 27.62 -45.24 -39.50
CA ALA A 11 28.94 -44.91 -40.05
C ALA A 11 29.56 -43.70 -39.37
N LEU A 12 28.78 -42.64 -39.10
CA LEU A 12 29.19 -41.47 -38.36
C LEU A 12 29.57 -41.81 -36.89
N GLU A 13 28.74 -42.60 -36.22
CA GLU A 13 28.99 -43.06 -34.84
C GLU A 13 30.24 -43.96 -34.70
N SER A 14 30.71 -44.55 -35.81
CA SER A 14 31.92 -45.39 -35.84
C SER A 14 33.21 -44.61 -36.03
N LEU A 15 33.17 -43.33 -36.40
CA LEU A 15 34.37 -42.49 -36.62
C LEU A 15 35.18 -42.33 -35.31
N PRO A 16 36.50 -42.57 -35.31
CA PRO A 16 37.32 -42.47 -34.11
C PRO A 16 37.24 -41.12 -33.43
N ALA A 17 37.22 -40.03 -34.17
CA ALA A 17 37.10 -38.67 -33.69
C ALA A 17 35.74 -38.41 -33.00
N LEU A 18 34.67 -39.07 -33.46
CA LEU A 18 33.35 -38.94 -32.83
C LEU A 18 33.27 -39.77 -31.55
N LYS A 19 33.89 -40.96 -31.50
CA LYS A 19 33.99 -41.78 -30.28
C LYS A 19 34.76 -41.04 -29.18
N GLU A 20 35.86 -40.40 -29.54
CA GLU A 20 36.64 -39.60 -28.59
C GLU A 20 35.84 -38.39 -28.07
N SER A 21 35.16 -37.68 -28.97
CA SER A 21 34.26 -36.59 -28.61
C SER A 21 33.07 -37.04 -27.71
N VAL A 22 32.47 -38.21 -28.00
CA VAL A 22 31.37 -38.77 -27.19
C VAL A 22 31.88 -39.15 -25.80
N THR A 23 33.12 -39.68 -25.69
CA THR A 23 33.73 -40.03 -24.41
C THR A 23 33.99 -38.77 -23.55
N HIS A 24 34.40 -37.66 -24.15
CA HIS A 24 34.58 -36.39 -23.47
C HIS A 24 33.27 -35.72 -23.11
N LEU A 25 32.19 -35.91 -23.88
CA LEU A 25 30.88 -35.32 -23.61
C LEU A 25 30.08 -36.08 -22.54
N ALA A 26 30.35 -37.36 -22.33
CA ALA A 26 29.62 -38.16 -21.34
C ALA A 26 29.73 -37.60 -19.90
N PRO A 27 30.95 -37.29 -19.38
CA PRO A 27 31.06 -36.71 -18.05
C PRO A 27 30.40 -35.34 -17.95
N LEU A 28 30.51 -34.50 -18.99
CA LEU A 28 29.88 -33.16 -19.02
C LEU A 28 28.32 -33.26 -19.01
N ARG A 29 27.77 -34.26 -19.67
CA ARG A 29 26.32 -34.52 -19.62
C ARG A 29 25.87 -34.94 -18.22
N THR A 30 26.62 -35.81 -17.56
CA THR A 30 26.35 -36.25 -16.21
C THR A 30 26.43 -35.08 -15.22
N GLU A 31 27.41 -34.22 -15.38
CA GLU A 31 27.56 -32.99 -14.58
C GLU A 31 26.40 -32.02 -14.84
N LEU A 32 26.01 -31.80 -16.10
CA LEU A 32 24.86 -30.96 -16.46
C LEU A 32 23.56 -31.49 -15.88
N GLU A 33 23.33 -32.80 -15.90
CA GLU A 33 22.17 -33.44 -15.30
C GLU A 33 22.16 -33.27 -13.76
N SER A 34 23.36 -33.33 -13.14
CA SER A 34 23.50 -33.07 -11.71
C SER A 34 23.14 -31.62 -11.37
N VAL A 35 23.75 -30.69 -12.09
CA VAL A 35 23.47 -29.25 -11.91
C VAL A 35 21.99 -28.92 -12.15
N ASN A 36 21.36 -29.50 -13.17
CA ASN A 36 19.94 -29.31 -13.43
C ASN A 36 19.06 -29.88 -12.32
N ARG A 37 19.43 -31.01 -11.70
CA ARG A 37 18.72 -31.55 -10.54
C ARG A 37 18.87 -30.63 -9.32
N ASP A 38 20.08 -30.12 -9.10
CA ASP A 38 20.33 -29.19 -8.00
C ASP A 38 19.55 -27.87 -8.18
N LEU A 39 19.50 -27.33 -9.41
CA LEU A 39 18.69 -26.17 -9.77
C LEU A 39 17.20 -26.42 -9.59
N ALA A 40 16.71 -27.61 -9.96
CA ALA A 40 15.30 -27.97 -9.77
C ALA A 40 14.93 -28.15 -8.28
N GLY A 41 15.90 -28.47 -7.43
CA GLY A 41 15.75 -28.56 -5.98
C GLY A 41 15.78 -27.21 -5.26
N LEU A 42 16.20 -26.15 -5.91
CA LEU A 42 16.22 -24.82 -5.31
C LEU A 42 14.78 -24.29 -5.14
N PRO A 43 14.51 -23.58 -4.04
CA PRO A 43 13.23 -22.91 -3.87
C PRO A 43 13.01 -21.91 -5.03
N PRO A 44 11.75 -21.71 -5.48
CA PRO A 44 11.45 -20.79 -6.56
C PRO A 44 12.01 -19.40 -6.23
N GLN A 45 12.70 -18.80 -7.21
CA GLN A 45 13.27 -17.47 -7.04
C GLN A 45 12.16 -16.48 -6.66
N ARG A 46 12.42 -15.69 -5.62
CA ARG A 46 11.51 -14.60 -5.27
C ARG A 46 11.58 -13.55 -6.38
N VAL A 47 10.48 -13.40 -7.11
CA VAL A 47 10.34 -12.35 -8.10
C VAL A 47 10.05 -11.05 -7.37
N VAL A 48 10.92 -10.04 -7.58
CA VAL A 48 10.73 -8.69 -7.07
C VAL A 48 10.54 -7.73 -8.26
N TYR A 49 9.68 -6.75 -8.09
CA TYR A 49 9.59 -5.67 -9.05
C TYR A 49 10.84 -4.79 -8.94
N ALA A 50 11.64 -4.76 -9.99
CA ALA A 50 12.77 -3.85 -10.10
C ALA A 50 12.54 -2.93 -11.31
N GLY A 51 12.75 -1.62 -11.10
CA GLY A 51 12.76 -0.68 -12.22
C GLY A 51 13.92 -1.01 -13.16
N THR A 52 13.70 -0.95 -14.46
CA THR A 52 14.74 -1.15 -15.47
C THR A 52 14.80 0.00 -16.45
N VAL A 53 15.94 0.20 -17.09
CA VAL A 53 16.06 1.09 -18.23
C VAL A 53 15.44 0.42 -19.44
N HIS A 54 14.52 1.09 -20.10
CA HIS A 54 13.90 0.60 -21.31
C HIS A 54 14.84 0.83 -22.49
N HIS A 55 15.36 -0.24 -23.05
CA HIS A 55 16.31 -0.17 -24.18
C HIS A 55 15.63 0.03 -25.55
N GLY A 56 14.33 0.11 -25.59
CA GLY A 56 13.54 0.14 -26.81
C GLY A 56 13.40 -1.26 -27.44
N GLY A 57 12.17 -1.65 -27.75
CA GLY A 57 11.86 -2.93 -28.40
C GLY A 57 10.47 -2.86 -29.03
N GLY A 58 10.25 -3.54 -30.13
CA GLY A 58 9.00 -3.51 -30.87
C GLY A 58 8.63 -2.09 -31.35
N ALA A 59 7.39 -1.69 -31.11
CA ALA A 59 6.89 -0.36 -31.46
C ALA A 59 7.39 0.77 -30.53
N PHE A 60 7.90 0.44 -29.35
CA PHE A 60 8.41 1.42 -28.38
C PHE A 60 9.92 1.54 -28.46
N ARG A 61 10.41 2.69 -28.90
CA ARG A 61 11.85 2.96 -29.09
C ARG A 61 12.52 3.60 -27.87
N GLY A 62 11.92 3.51 -26.68
CA GLY A 62 12.46 4.10 -25.45
C GLY A 62 12.43 5.63 -25.46
N THR A 63 13.35 6.27 -24.74
CA THR A 63 13.42 7.72 -24.60
C THR A 63 14.20 8.38 -25.76
N GLY A 64 13.53 8.55 -26.90
CA GLY A 64 14.08 9.32 -28.00
C GLY A 64 15.26 8.66 -28.75
N PRO A 65 16.14 9.47 -29.39
CA PRO A 65 17.16 8.98 -30.32
C PRO A 65 18.23 8.08 -29.67
N ASN A 66 18.35 8.12 -28.35
CA ASN A 66 19.37 7.34 -27.61
C ASN A 66 18.96 5.89 -27.34
N GLY A 67 17.79 5.44 -27.81
CA GLY A 67 17.37 4.05 -27.71
C GLY A 67 17.36 3.49 -26.28
N GLY A 68 16.89 4.27 -25.30
CA GLY A 68 16.87 3.91 -23.89
C GLY A 68 18.16 4.21 -23.11
N LYS A 69 19.18 4.74 -23.76
CA LYS A 69 20.37 5.23 -23.05
C LYS A 69 20.06 6.53 -22.31
N PRO A 70 20.68 6.78 -21.16
CA PRO A 70 20.55 8.05 -20.45
C PRO A 70 20.94 9.23 -21.37
N ARG A 71 20.17 10.28 -21.31
CA ARG A 71 20.50 11.55 -21.99
C ARG A 71 21.45 12.35 -21.14
N SER A 72 22.29 13.19 -21.78
CA SER A 72 22.98 14.26 -21.07
C SER A 72 21.96 15.19 -20.40
N ILE A 73 22.19 15.49 -19.15
CA ILE A 73 21.37 16.39 -18.35
C ILE A 73 22.09 17.72 -18.21
N HIS A 74 21.38 18.80 -18.44
CA HIS A 74 21.89 20.14 -18.37
C HIS A 74 21.15 20.99 -17.35
N VAL A 75 21.83 21.94 -16.72
CA VAL A 75 21.18 23.02 -16.00
C VAL A 75 20.39 23.86 -17.03
N LEU A 76 19.10 24.02 -16.79
CA LEU A 76 18.23 24.77 -17.69
C LEU A 76 18.03 26.20 -17.18
N ALA A 77 18.25 27.20 -18.06
CA ALA A 77 17.96 28.58 -17.74
C ALA A 77 16.44 28.76 -17.50
N ARG A 78 16.04 28.98 -16.24
CA ARG A 78 14.61 29.09 -15.82
C ARG A 78 13.74 27.90 -16.28
N GLY A 79 14.33 26.69 -16.39
CA GLY A 79 13.59 25.50 -16.85
C GLY A 79 13.34 25.44 -18.36
N ASP A 80 13.86 26.36 -19.17
CA ASP A 80 13.66 26.37 -20.63
C ASP A 80 14.56 25.30 -21.29
N VAL A 81 13.92 24.23 -21.79
CA VAL A 81 14.61 23.11 -22.45
C VAL A 81 15.35 23.52 -23.73
N ARG A 82 15.02 24.69 -24.31
CA ARG A 82 15.69 25.24 -25.50
C ARG A 82 16.96 26.02 -25.17
N LYS A 83 17.25 26.22 -23.87
CA LYS A 83 18.40 26.96 -23.38
C LYS A 83 19.22 26.09 -22.41
N PRO A 84 19.83 24.99 -22.91
CA PRO A 84 20.66 24.13 -22.08
C PRO A 84 21.92 24.91 -21.64
N GLY A 85 22.19 24.91 -20.36
CA GLY A 85 23.43 25.38 -19.76
C GLY A 85 24.48 24.27 -19.62
N PRO A 86 25.35 24.35 -18.62
CA PRO A 86 26.37 23.32 -18.40
C PRO A 86 25.77 21.91 -18.21
N GLU A 87 26.47 20.91 -18.74
CA GLU A 87 26.14 19.51 -18.48
C GLU A 87 26.44 19.17 -17.01
N VAL A 88 25.58 18.37 -16.40
CA VAL A 88 25.71 17.91 -15.01
C VAL A 88 25.60 16.42 -14.93
N GLY A 89 26.46 15.82 -14.13
CA GLY A 89 26.42 14.38 -13.78
C GLY A 89 25.42 14.08 -12.67
N PRO A 90 25.21 12.79 -12.39
CA PRO A 90 24.45 12.36 -11.24
C PRO A 90 25.09 12.85 -9.93
N GLY A 91 24.29 13.33 -9.01
CA GLY A 91 24.76 13.83 -7.73
C GLY A 91 23.64 13.91 -6.69
N VAL A 92 23.97 14.26 -5.48
CA VAL A 92 23.05 14.48 -4.37
C VAL A 92 23.18 15.90 -3.82
N PRO A 93 22.14 16.44 -3.17
CA PRO A 93 22.18 17.78 -2.60
C PRO A 93 23.26 17.87 -1.51
N ARG A 94 24.25 18.75 -1.67
CA ARG A 94 25.31 19.00 -0.66
C ARG A 94 24.78 19.69 0.60
N SER A 95 23.63 20.36 0.51
CA SER A 95 23.01 21.09 1.61
C SER A 95 22.54 20.21 2.79
N LEU A 96 22.59 18.89 2.64
CA LEU A 96 22.14 17.94 3.65
C LEU A 96 23.22 17.55 4.68
N GLY A 97 24.36 18.24 4.66
CA GLY A 97 25.45 18.03 5.64
C GLY A 97 26.27 16.75 5.42
N PHE A 98 26.10 16.09 4.29
CA PHE A 98 26.91 14.93 3.92
C PHE A 98 28.18 15.43 3.23
N ASP A 99 29.33 15.22 3.85
CA ASP A 99 30.63 15.39 3.19
C ASP A 99 30.88 14.34 2.09
N ARG A 100 30.03 13.34 2.01
CA ARG A 100 30.08 12.30 0.99
C ARG A 100 29.35 12.75 -0.26
N ALA A 101 30.04 13.44 -1.15
CA ALA A 101 29.56 13.58 -2.52
C ALA A 101 29.42 12.18 -3.11
N ILE A 102 28.22 11.81 -3.59
CA ILE A 102 28.11 10.64 -4.47
C ILE A 102 28.68 11.08 -5.81
N GLU A 103 29.93 10.77 -6.05
CA GLU A 103 30.50 10.84 -7.38
C GLU A 103 30.12 9.56 -8.12
N VAL A 104 29.07 9.64 -8.90
CA VAL A 104 28.65 8.53 -9.76
C VAL A 104 29.21 8.81 -11.14
N ASP A 105 30.16 8.01 -11.58
CA ASP A 105 30.64 8.05 -12.97
C ASP A 105 29.46 7.86 -13.92
N PRO A 106 29.16 8.84 -14.81
CA PRO A 106 28.05 8.75 -15.77
C PRO A 106 28.18 7.58 -16.73
N SER A 107 29.39 7.05 -16.93
CA SER A 107 29.66 5.91 -17.79
C SER A 107 29.26 4.55 -17.18
N LEU A 108 29.03 4.51 -15.86
CA LEU A 108 28.64 3.28 -15.18
C LEU A 108 27.29 2.75 -15.69
N PRO A 109 27.12 1.41 -15.74
CA PRO A 109 25.84 0.81 -16.02
C PRO A 109 24.74 1.33 -15.07
N GLU A 110 23.53 1.47 -15.57
CA GLU A 110 22.37 1.99 -14.82
C GLU A 110 22.20 1.33 -13.45
N GLY A 111 22.36 -0.01 -13.38
CA GLY A 111 22.25 -0.75 -12.12
C GLY A 111 23.24 -0.26 -11.06
N ARG A 112 24.47 0.05 -11.44
CA ARG A 112 25.50 0.57 -10.53
C ARG A 112 25.18 1.98 -10.05
N ARG A 113 24.65 2.83 -10.91
CA ARG A 113 24.21 4.19 -10.53
C ARG A 113 23.03 4.14 -9.55
N ARG A 114 22.11 3.19 -9.74
CA ARG A 114 21.01 2.97 -8.79
C ARG A 114 21.49 2.43 -7.45
N VAL A 115 22.48 1.55 -7.43
CA VAL A 115 23.10 1.06 -6.20
C VAL A 115 23.70 2.24 -5.41
N ALA A 116 24.46 3.12 -6.06
CA ALA A 116 25.03 4.29 -5.39
C ALA A 116 23.96 5.19 -4.76
N LEU A 117 22.82 5.41 -5.44
CA LEU A 117 21.69 6.13 -4.88
C LEU A 117 21.05 5.40 -3.70
N ALA A 118 20.90 4.07 -3.79
CA ALA A 118 20.32 3.28 -2.72
C ALA A 118 21.22 3.27 -1.47
N GLU A 119 22.53 3.18 -1.65
CA GLU A 119 23.51 3.27 -0.56
C GLU A 119 23.46 4.64 0.12
N TRP A 120 23.32 5.72 -0.66
CA TRP A 120 23.14 7.06 -0.09
C TRP A 120 21.82 7.22 0.67
N ILE A 121 20.72 6.70 0.15
CA ILE A 121 19.42 6.74 0.85
C ILE A 121 19.51 5.97 2.18
N ALA A 122 20.20 4.84 2.19
CA ALA A 122 20.33 3.96 3.35
C ALA A 122 21.52 4.35 4.28
N ASP A 123 22.27 5.38 3.95
CA ASP A 123 23.42 5.81 4.72
C ASP A 123 23.00 6.17 6.17
N PRO A 124 23.68 5.63 7.20
CA PRO A 124 23.39 5.97 8.60
C PRO A 124 23.40 7.47 8.90
N ASP A 125 24.21 8.24 8.18
CA ASP A 125 24.30 9.68 8.33
C ASP A 125 23.24 10.46 7.55
N ASN A 126 22.41 9.78 6.75
CA ASN A 126 21.30 10.40 6.06
C ASN A 126 20.13 10.69 7.00
N VAL A 127 20.22 11.79 7.71
CA VAL A 127 19.21 12.21 8.70
C VAL A 127 17.79 12.32 8.10
N LEU A 128 17.66 12.66 6.81
CA LEU A 128 16.36 12.80 6.15
C LEU A 128 15.65 11.47 5.99
N THR A 129 16.37 10.41 5.63
CA THR A 129 15.79 9.07 5.50
C THR A 129 15.19 8.63 6.83
N TRP A 130 15.94 8.74 7.91
CA TRP A 130 15.51 8.26 9.22
C TRP A 130 14.40 9.11 9.82
N ARG A 131 14.49 10.43 9.70
CA ARG A 131 13.42 11.35 10.14
C ARG A 131 12.13 11.16 9.31
N SER A 132 12.23 11.03 7.99
CA SER A 132 11.05 10.92 7.14
C SER A 132 10.30 9.62 7.36
N ILE A 133 10.98 8.48 7.51
CA ILE A 133 10.29 7.20 7.74
C ILE A 133 9.60 7.16 9.10
N VAL A 134 10.25 7.62 10.17
CA VAL A 134 9.61 7.62 11.49
C VAL A 134 8.48 8.64 11.56
N ASN A 135 8.60 9.79 10.89
CA ASN A 135 7.52 10.77 10.78
C ASN A 135 6.29 10.20 10.06
N ARG A 136 6.47 9.43 8.99
CA ARG A 136 5.36 8.76 8.29
C ARG A 136 4.70 7.70 9.15
N VAL A 137 5.48 6.86 9.85
CA VAL A 137 4.92 5.87 10.77
C VAL A 137 4.15 6.57 11.89
N TRP A 138 4.70 7.65 12.47
CA TRP A 138 4.02 8.48 13.46
C TRP A 138 2.70 9.05 12.92
N GLN A 139 2.72 9.63 11.72
CA GLN A 139 1.53 10.17 11.05
C GLN A 139 0.43 9.12 10.90
N HIS A 140 0.79 7.89 10.54
CA HIS A 140 -0.19 6.79 10.42
C HIS A 140 -0.81 6.41 11.77
N HIS A 141 -0.13 6.64 12.88
CA HIS A 141 -0.67 6.38 14.22
C HIS A 141 -1.48 7.54 14.78
N PHE A 142 -1.03 8.77 14.59
CA PHE A 142 -1.62 9.96 15.21
C PHE A 142 -2.43 10.84 14.23
N GLY A 143 -2.48 10.50 12.94
CA GLY A 143 -3.16 11.26 11.89
C GLY A 143 -2.39 12.49 11.40
N ARG A 144 -1.41 12.97 12.20
CA ARG A 144 -0.53 14.10 11.88
C ARG A 144 0.90 13.72 12.18
N GLY A 145 1.83 14.04 11.29
CA GLY A 145 3.26 13.85 11.52
C GLY A 145 3.80 14.80 12.57
N LEU A 146 4.95 14.46 13.18
CA LEU A 146 5.73 15.41 13.98
C LEU A 146 6.17 16.61 13.13
N VAL A 147 6.52 16.35 11.86
CA VAL A 147 6.58 17.33 10.77
C VAL A 147 5.29 17.17 9.96
N GLU A 148 4.46 18.21 9.94
CA GLU A 148 3.14 18.13 9.31
C GLU A 148 3.21 18.02 7.78
N THR A 149 4.21 18.68 7.17
CA THR A 149 4.55 18.57 5.74
C THR A 149 5.40 17.32 5.49
N ALA A 150 4.79 16.13 5.47
CA ALA A 150 5.50 14.85 5.44
C ALA A 150 6.38 14.64 4.20
N ASN A 151 6.11 15.36 3.10
CA ASN A 151 6.90 15.35 1.86
C ASN A 151 7.88 16.52 1.76
N ASP A 152 7.91 17.42 2.75
CA ASP A 152 8.79 18.59 2.74
C ASP A 152 9.44 18.80 4.12
N PHE A 153 10.67 18.34 4.23
CA PHE A 153 11.57 18.58 5.37
C PHE A 153 12.55 19.74 5.11
N GLY A 154 12.33 20.46 4.02
CA GLY A 154 13.15 21.57 3.61
C GLY A 154 12.72 22.91 4.24
N ARG A 155 13.23 23.98 3.67
CA ARG A 155 13.03 25.35 4.18
C ARG A 155 11.56 25.81 4.14
N MET A 156 10.75 25.25 3.23
CA MET A 156 9.32 25.59 3.10
C MET A 156 8.43 24.66 3.92
N GLY A 157 9.00 23.57 4.47
CA GLY A 157 8.28 22.66 5.35
C GLY A 157 8.03 23.22 6.74
N THR A 158 7.12 22.60 7.47
CA THR A 158 6.80 22.97 8.84
C THR A 158 7.91 22.51 9.81
N THR A 159 8.17 23.30 10.84
CA THR A 159 9.04 22.88 11.94
C THR A 159 8.40 21.74 12.72
N PRO A 160 9.17 20.76 13.18
CA PRO A 160 8.66 19.67 13.99
C PRO A 160 7.95 20.19 15.26
N SER A 161 6.83 19.59 15.63
CA SER A 161 6.14 19.88 16.90
C SER A 161 6.97 19.44 18.12
N HIS A 162 7.71 18.34 17.97
CA HIS A 162 8.56 17.74 19.01
C HIS A 162 9.90 17.33 18.36
N PRO A 163 10.84 18.28 18.18
CA PRO A 163 12.09 18.02 17.45
C PRO A 163 12.95 16.94 18.10
N GLU A 164 13.09 16.97 19.42
CA GLU A 164 13.89 15.99 20.16
C GLU A 164 13.30 14.58 20.07
N LEU A 165 11.97 14.45 20.08
CA LEU A 165 11.30 13.14 19.89
C LEU A 165 11.51 12.62 18.48
N LEU A 166 11.43 13.48 17.48
CA LEU A 166 11.67 13.08 16.08
C LEU A 166 13.09 12.55 15.91
N ASP A 167 14.08 13.25 16.47
CA ASP A 167 15.48 12.87 16.38
C ASP A 167 15.75 11.58 17.15
N TRP A 168 15.21 11.45 18.35
CA TRP A 168 15.34 10.23 19.14
C TRP A 168 14.72 9.01 18.41
N LEU A 169 13.52 9.13 17.87
CA LEU A 169 12.87 8.07 17.11
C LEU A 169 13.68 7.69 15.86
N ALA A 170 14.23 8.68 15.15
CA ALA A 170 15.04 8.46 13.96
C ALA A 170 16.31 7.66 14.28
N VAL A 171 17.05 8.06 15.31
CA VAL A 171 18.26 7.37 15.79
C VAL A 171 17.89 5.98 16.32
N TRP A 172 16.85 5.88 17.14
CA TRP A 172 16.39 4.59 17.67
C TRP A 172 16.05 3.61 16.55
N PHE A 173 15.29 4.04 15.54
CA PHE A 173 14.89 3.18 14.43
C PHE A 173 16.10 2.73 13.60
N ARG A 174 17.02 3.65 13.30
CA ARG A 174 18.27 3.35 12.60
C ARG A 174 19.11 2.30 13.33
N ASP A 175 19.31 2.46 14.64
CA ASP A 175 20.27 1.69 15.43
C ASP A 175 19.69 0.37 15.96
N ASN A 176 18.35 0.20 15.98
CA ASN A 176 17.67 -1.02 16.45
C ASN A 176 17.16 -1.91 15.32
N GLY A 177 17.95 -2.07 14.27
CA GLY A 177 17.72 -3.02 13.19
C GLY A 177 16.62 -2.65 12.20
N GLN A 178 16.18 -1.38 12.18
CA GLN A 178 15.25 -0.82 11.20
C GLN A 178 13.92 -1.60 11.10
N SER A 179 13.51 -2.19 12.22
CA SER A 179 12.30 -2.99 12.30
C SER A 179 11.06 -2.11 12.43
N LEU A 180 10.25 -2.03 11.37
CA LEU A 180 8.95 -1.35 11.41
C LEU A 180 8.03 -1.93 12.49
N LYS A 181 8.04 -3.25 12.71
CA LYS A 181 7.25 -3.88 13.78
C LYS A 181 7.67 -3.40 15.16
N ALA A 182 8.97 -3.25 15.40
CA ALA A 182 9.48 -2.75 16.67
C ALA A 182 9.10 -1.28 16.86
N LEU A 183 9.19 -0.45 15.81
CA LEU A 183 8.77 0.95 15.84
C LEU A 183 7.26 1.08 16.10
N HIS A 184 6.43 0.32 15.42
CA HIS A 184 4.99 0.30 15.69
C HIS A 184 4.71 -0.08 17.14
N ARG A 185 5.33 -1.14 17.65
CA ARG A 185 5.18 -1.56 19.06
C ARG A 185 5.57 -0.45 20.02
N LEU A 186 6.71 0.20 19.80
CA LEU A 186 7.18 1.31 20.62
C LEU A 186 6.14 2.43 20.71
N ILE A 187 5.59 2.82 19.58
CA ILE A 187 4.59 3.90 19.50
C ILE A 187 3.29 3.50 20.19
N VAL A 188 2.69 2.34 19.84
CA VAL A 188 1.36 1.95 20.33
C VAL A 188 1.35 1.58 21.82
N THR A 189 2.51 1.23 22.39
CA THR A 189 2.63 0.97 23.85
C THR A 189 2.94 2.23 24.64
N SER A 190 3.19 3.37 24.00
CA SER A 190 3.47 4.65 24.68
C SER A 190 2.24 5.14 25.46
N ARG A 191 2.49 5.93 26.51
CA ARG A 191 1.40 6.58 27.26
C ARG A 191 0.65 7.56 26.38
N THR A 192 1.33 8.24 25.46
CA THR A 192 0.75 9.22 24.53
C THR A 192 -0.27 8.54 23.59
N TYR A 193 0.06 7.37 23.06
CA TYR A 193 -0.87 6.65 22.17
C TYR A 193 -2.10 6.12 22.93
N ARG A 194 -1.93 5.72 24.18
CA ARG A 194 -2.99 5.13 25.01
C ARG A 194 -3.85 6.15 25.75
N GLN A 195 -3.70 7.44 25.48
CA GLN A 195 -4.60 8.47 26.00
C GLN A 195 -6.00 8.34 25.39
N ALA A 196 -7.01 8.76 26.14
CA ALA A 196 -8.37 8.88 25.59
C ALA A 196 -8.44 9.98 24.52
N SER A 197 -9.24 9.75 23.49
CA SER A 197 -9.53 10.75 22.46
C SER A 197 -10.62 11.73 22.90
N THR A 198 -11.53 11.28 23.76
CA THR A 198 -12.65 12.06 24.29
C THR A 198 -12.32 12.65 25.64
N VAL A 199 -12.78 13.88 25.87
CA VAL A 199 -12.69 14.58 27.14
C VAL A 199 -14.12 14.78 27.66
N MET A 200 -14.41 14.33 28.87
CA MET A 200 -15.76 14.34 29.43
C MET A 200 -16.35 15.79 29.53
N HIS A 201 -15.49 16.77 29.79
CA HIS A 201 -15.89 18.19 29.86
C HIS A 201 -14.88 19.03 29.07
N PRO A 202 -15.01 19.12 27.72
CA PRO A 202 -14.03 19.80 26.88
C PRO A 202 -13.76 21.25 27.26
N GLY A 203 -14.80 21.98 27.72
CA GLY A 203 -14.69 23.38 28.10
C GLY A 203 -13.82 23.66 29.33
N ASP A 204 -13.66 22.68 30.21
CA ASP A 204 -12.94 22.82 31.47
C ASP A 204 -11.50 22.32 31.43
N HIS A 205 -11.12 21.66 30.32
CA HIS A 205 -9.78 21.06 30.22
C HIS A 205 -8.74 22.10 29.79
N PRO A 206 -7.66 22.32 30.59
CA PRO A 206 -6.64 23.32 30.26
C PRO A 206 -6.00 23.15 28.88
N GLY A 207 -5.96 21.93 28.35
CA GLY A 207 -5.45 21.61 27.02
C GLY A 207 -6.26 22.28 25.91
N MET A 208 -7.59 22.36 26.03
CA MET A 208 -8.43 23.04 25.03
C MET A 208 -8.08 24.53 24.89
N ALA A 209 -7.83 25.21 25.99
CA ALA A 209 -7.49 26.64 25.97
C ALA A 209 -6.07 26.90 25.43
N ARG A 210 -5.13 25.97 25.65
CA ARG A 210 -3.71 26.16 25.31
C ARG A 210 -3.31 25.55 23.97
N ASP A 211 -3.97 24.48 23.55
CA ASP A 211 -3.65 23.69 22.37
C ASP A 211 -4.92 23.02 21.83
N SER A 212 -5.85 23.84 21.33
CA SER A 212 -7.12 23.38 20.77
C SER A 212 -6.95 22.33 19.66
N ASP A 213 -5.90 22.51 18.85
CA ASP A 213 -5.58 21.63 17.72
C ASP A 213 -4.89 20.33 18.12
N ASN A 214 -4.67 20.13 19.42
CA ASN A 214 -3.97 18.97 19.97
C ASN A 214 -2.59 18.69 19.33
N ARG A 215 -1.87 19.75 19.00
CA ARG A 215 -0.55 19.66 18.39
C ARG A 215 0.49 19.05 19.34
N LEU A 216 0.31 19.30 20.64
CA LEU A 216 1.18 18.79 21.70
C LEU A 216 0.71 17.45 22.29
N LEU A 217 -0.34 16.87 21.73
CA LEU A 217 -0.84 15.53 22.07
C LEU A 217 -1.22 15.38 23.56
N TRP A 218 -1.96 16.35 24.12
CA TRP A 218 -2.51 16.26 25.47
C TRP A 218 -3.68 15.28 25.59
N ARG A 219 -4.23 14.80 24.45
CA ARG A 219 -5.17 13.70 24.27
C ARG A 219 -4.84 12.89 23.01
N MET A 220 -5.46 11.74 22.82
CA MET A 220 -5.37 11.05 21.51
C MET A 220 -6.19 11.79 20.46
N ASN A 221 -5.76 11.74 19.21
CA ASN A 221 -6.52 12.26 18.08
C ASN A 221 -7.61 11.26 17.68
N ARG A 222 -8.83 11.73 17.49
CA ARG A 222 -9.85 10.97 16.76
C ARG A 222 -9.45 10.89 15.29
N ARG A 223 -9.50 9.71 14.70
CA ARG A 223 -9.05 9.50 13.33
C ARG A 223 -10.13 8.84 12.49
N LYS A 224 -10.32 9.34 11.28
CA LYS A 224 -11.10 8.65 10.27
C LYS A 224 -10.34 7.43 9.75
N LEU A 225 -11.04 6.32 9.58
CA LEU A 225 -10.50 5.14 8.89
C LEU A 225 -10.33 5.45 7.40
N GLU A 226 -9.26 4.91 6.81
CA GLU A 226 -9.06 4.95 5.37
C GLU A 226 -10.15 4.13 4.65
N ALA A 227 -10.49 4.52 3.43
CA ALA A 227 -11.52 3.86 2.62
C ALA A 227 -11.32 2.34 2.51
N GLU A 228 -10.07 1.92 2.40
CA GLU A 228 -9.66 0.52 2.36
C GLU A 228 -10.01 -0.22 3.66
N ALA A 229 -9.77 0.42 4.82
CA ALA A 229 -10.09 -0.14 6.12
C ALA A 229 -11.61 -0.22 6.33
N ILE A 230 -12.36 0.82 5.93
CA ILE A 230 -13.83 0.83 6.01
C ILE A 230 -14.42 -0.33 5.19
N ARG A 231 -13.94 -0.52 3.94
CA ARG A 231 -14.39 -1.62 3.09
C ARG A 231 -14.06 -3.00 3.72
N ASP A 232 -12.84 -3.16 4.22
CA ASP A 232 -12.41 -4.41 4.85
C ASP A 232 -13.21 -4.68 6.14
N SER A 233 -13.55 -3.64 6.92
CA SER A 233 -14.40 -3.75 8.10
C SER A 233 -15.83 -4.19 7.75
N MET A 234 -16.42 -3.68 6.64
CA MET A 234 -17.73 -4.16 6.17
C MET A 234 -17.72 -5.67 5.86
N LEU A 235 -16.68 -6.14 5.19
CA LEU A 235 -16.51 -7.56 4.87
C LEU A 235 -16.28 -8.40 6.15
N TRP A 236 -15.53 -7.85 7.11
CA TRP A 236 -15.20 -8.54 8.35
C TRP A 236 -16.43 -8.73 9.25
N VAL A 237 -17.22 -7.68 9.49
CA VAL A 237 -18.44 -7.79 10.31
C VAL A 237 -19.45 -8.73 9.66
N ALA A 238 -19.53 -8.74 8.33
CA ALA A 238 -20.35 -9.64 7.56
C ALA A 238 -19.86 -11.11 7.59
N GLY A 239 -18.64 -11.39 8.09
CA GLY A 239 -18.01 -12.71 8.06
C GLY A 239 -17.65 -13.16 6.64
N ARG A 240 -17.36 -12.21 5.75
CA ARG A 240 -17.05 -12.46 4.33
C ARG A 240 -15.62 -12.11 3.96
N LEU A 241 -14.83 -11.49 4.85
CA LEU A 241 -13.46 -11.10 4.54
C LEU A 241 -12.58 -12.34 4.28
N ASP A 242 -11.97 -12.37 3.11
CA ASP A 242 -10.95 -13.35 2.76
C ASP A 242 -9.56 -12.79 3.12
N GLU A 243 -8.94 -13.41 4.11
CA GLU A 243 -7.63 -13.01 4.66
C GLU A 243 -6.43 -13.61 3.90
N ARG A 244 -6.65 -14.33 2.78
CA ARG A 244 -5.54 -14.89 1.98
C ARG A 244 -4.52 -13.82 1.63
N ARG A 245 -3.24 -14.13 1.83
CA ARG A 245 -2.13 -13.22 1.57
C ARG A 245 -1.43 -13.55 0.26
N GLY A 246 -0.97 -12.52 -0.43
CA GLY A 246 -0.24 -12.67 -1.69
C GLY A 246 -1.14 -13.04 -2.88
N GLY A 247 -0.53 -13.41 -3.99
CA GLY A 247 -1.23 -13.73 -5.23
C GLY A 247 -1.66 -12.50 -6.04
N PRO A 248 -2.38 -12.70 -7.16
CA PRO A 248 -2.81 -11.64 -8.06
C PRO A 248 -3.88 -10.74 -7.43
N SER A 249 -4.00 -9.52 -7.92
CA SER A 249 -5.05 -8.59 -7.53
C SER A 249 -6.43 -9.07 -7.99
N PHE A 250 -7.45 -8.81 -7.17
CA PHE A 250 -8.84 -8.98 -7.60
C PHE A 250 -9.36 -7.73 -8.32
N LYS A 251 -10.38 -7.92 -9.16
CA LYS A 251 -11.06 -6.83 -9.89
C LYS A 251 -12.47 -6.66 -9.34
N ASP A 252 -12.84 -5.43 -9.00
CA ASP A 252 -14.17 -5.03 -8.55
C ASP A 252 -14.95 -4.29 -9.66
N PHE A 253 -14.68 -4.64 -10.92
CA PHE A 253 -15.28 -4.06 -12.12
C PHE A 253 -15.37 -5.09 -13.24
N VAL A 254 -16.28 -4.84 -14.19
CA VAL A 254 -16.34 -5.54 -15.47
C VAL A 254 -15.56 -4.71 -16.50
N VAL A 255 -14.78 -5.37 -17.35
CA VAL A 255 -14.05 -4.67 -18.42
C VAL A 255 -14.87 -4.74 -19.71
N GLU A 256 -15.32 -3.62 -20.19
CA GLU A 256 -15.87 -3.46 -21.54
C GLU A 256 -14.77 -2.92 -22.45
N ARG A 257 -14.70 -3.44 -23.67
CA ARG A 257 -13.69 -3.04 -24.66
C ARG A 257 -14.37 -2.48 -25.89
N PRO A 258 -14.84 -1.22 -25.85
CA PRO A 258 -15.22 -0.51 -27.06
C PRO A 258 -13.96 -0.23 -27.91
N GLU A 259 -14.15 0.16 -29.17
CA GLU A 259 -13.11 0.21 -30.22
C GLU A 259 -11.80 0.91 -29.87
N HIS A 260 -11.77 1.84 -28.91
CA HIS A 260 -10.60 2.69 -28.70
C HIS A 260 -9.91 2.58 -27.33
N SER A 261 -10.62 2.21 -26.25
CA SER A 261 -10.03 2.02 -24.92
C SER A 261 -10.91 1.19 -23.99
N PRO A 262 -10.33 0.47 -23.01
CA PRO A 262 -11.12 -0.30 -22.06
C PRO A 262 -11.88 0.64 -21.12
N HIS A 263 -13.16 0.32 -20.88
CA HIS A 263 -13.99 0.90 -19.84
C HIS A 263 -14.07 -0.06 -18.65
N TYR A 264 -14.08 0.49 -17.46
CA TYR A 264 -14.07 -0.27 -16.22
C TYR A 264 -15.38 -0.03 -15.46
N GLU A 265 -16.34 -0.94 -15.70
CA GLU A 265 -17.72 -0.77 -15.23
C GLU A 265 -17.88 -1.31 -13.81
N TYR A 266 -17.66 -0.47 -12.83
CA TYR A 266 -17.83 -0.80 -11.41
C TYR A 266 -19.29 -1.09 -11.04
N ALA A 267 -20.24 -0.47 -11.73
CA ALA A 267 -21.65 -0.69 -11.52
C ALA A 267 -22.10 -2.10 -11.90
N LEU A 268 -21.42 -2.76 -12.81
CA LEU A 268 -21.75 -4.12 -13.27
C LEU A 268 -21.12 -5.22 -12.41
N HIS A 269 -20.15 -4.87 -11.56
CA HIS A 269 -19.52 -5.88 -10.68
C HIS A 269 -20.53 -6.46 -9.69
N ASN A 270 -20.51 -7.79 -9.51
CA ASN A 270 -21.32 -8.47 -8.52
C ASN A 270 -20.68 -8.39 -7.12
N PRO A 271 -21.32 -7.71 -6.13
CA PRO A 271 -20.77 -7.61 -4.78
C PRO A 271 -20.77 -8.94 -4.00
N GLU A 272 -21.45 -9.97 -4.51
CA GLU A 272 -21.47 -11.32 -3.93
C GLU A 272 -20.32 -12.21 -4.42
N ASP A 273 -19.50 -11.74 -5.37
CA ASP A 273 -18.36 -12.49 -5.88
C ASP A 273 -17.29 -12.67 -4.77
N PRO A 274 -17.04 -13.93 -4.32
CA PRO A 274 -16.09 -14.19 -3.24
C PRO A 274 -14.65 -13.77 -3.57
N GLU A 275 -14.25 -13.77 -4.83
CA GLU A 275 -12.90 -13.36 -5.23
C GLU A 275 -12.66 -11.88 -4.95
N SER A 276 -13.72 -11.06 -4.93
CA SER A 276 -13.66 -9.66 -4.58
C SER A 276 -13.71 -9.39 -3.07
N HIS A 277 -13.91 -10.41 -2.24
CA HIS A 277 -13.98 -10.26 -0.78
C HIS A 277 -12.63 -10.22 -0.09
N ARG A 278 -11.54 -10.23 -0.84
CA ARG A 278 -10.18 -10.08 -0.30
C ARG A 278 -9.96 -8.67 0.27
N ARG A 279 -8.95 -8.56 1.13
CA ARG A 279 -8.53 -7.26 1.67
C ARG A 279 -8.26 -6.25 0.56
N SER A 280 -8.64 -5.00 0.80
CA SER A 280 -8.54 -3.89 -0.16
C SER A 280 -7.12 -3.63 -0.67
N VAL A 281 -6.08 -4.02 0.09
CA VAL A 281 -4.68 -3.95 -0.35
C VAL A 281 -4.41 -4.80 -1.61
N TYR A 282 -5.24 -5.79 -1.89
CA TYR A 282 -5.16 -6.64 -3.09
C TYR A 282 -6.09 -6.18 -4.22
N ARG A 283 -6.76 -5.05 -4.09
CA ARG A 283 -7.63 -4.52 -5.14
C ARG A 283 -6.82 -4.03 -6.33
N PHE A 284 -7.25 -4.36 -7.55
CA PHE A 284 -6.68 -3.81 -8.76
C PHE A 284 -7.02 -2.32 -8.87
N LEU A 285 -6.01 -1.46 -8.97
CA LEU A 285 -6.18 -0.02 -9.08
C LEU A 285 -6.15 0.42 -10.54
N VAL A 286 -7.25 0.99 -11.01
CA VAL A 286 -7.32 1.65 -12.31
C VAL A 286 -6.99 3.12 -12.12
N ARG A 287 -5.84 3.56 -12.65
CA ARG A 287 -5.37 4.94 -12.48
C ARG A 287 -6.24 5.97 -13.20
N SER A 288 -6.78 5.62 -14.37
CA SER A 288 -7.59 6.50 -15.20
C SER A 288 -9.06 6.60 -14.75
N GLN A 289 -9.53 5.66 -13.92
CA GLN A 289 -10.94 5.59 -13.52
C GLN A 289 -11.05 5.08 -12.08
N PRO A 290 -11.07 5.99 -11.08
CA PRO A 290 -11.20 5.61 -9.68
C PRO A 290 -12.52 4.89 -9.40
N GLN A 291 -12.50 3.96 -8.44
CA GLN A 291 -13.70 3.27 -7.98
C GLN A 291 -14.58 4.25 -7.18
N PRO A 292 -15.87 4.43 -7.52
CA PRO A 292 -16.69 5.52 -7.00
C PRO A 292 -16.87 5.52 -5.48
N MET A 293 -17.11 4.36 -4.83
CA MET A 293 -17.25 4.29 -3.38
C MET A 293 -15.93 4.64 -2.68
N MET A 294 -14.83 4.11 -3.19
CA MET A 294 -13.50 4.37 -2.60
C MET A 294 -13.13 5.85 -2.74
N ALA A 295 -13.41 6.44 -3.90
CA ALA A 295 -13.19 7.87 -4.12
C ALA A 295 -14.07 8.74 -3.20
N ALA A 296 -15.33 8.38 -3.03
CA ALA A 296 -16.23 9.07 -2.10
C ALA A 296 -15.75 9.00 -0.64
N LEU A 297 -15.03 7.93 -0.26
CA LEU A 297 -14.47 7.73 1.08
C LEU A 297 -13.04 8.26 1.25
N ASP A 298 -12.57 9.14 0.36
CA ASP A 298 -11.25 9.76 0.38
C ASP A 298 -10.08 8.79 0.08
N CYS A 299 -10.32 7.72 -0.68
CA CYS A 299 -9.20 6.91 -1.18
C CYS A 299 -8.23 7.78 -1.99
N ALA A 300 -6.94 7.62 -1.75
CA ALA A 300 -5.94 8.40 -2.48
C ALA A 300 -6.01 8.14 -4.00
N ASP A 301 -5.78 9.19 -4.77
CA ASP A 301 -5.58 9.08 -6.21
C ASP A 301 -4.27 8.31 -6.50
N PRO A 302 -4.32 7.16 -7.18
CA PRO A 302 -3.13 6.37 -7.48
C PRO A 302 -2.22 7.01 -8.54
N SER A 303 -2.65 8.11 -9.17
CA SER A 303 -1.86 8.81 -10.20
C SER A 303 -0.83 9.77 -9.63
N ILE A 304 -1.01 10.22 -8.39
CA ILE A 304 -0.19 11.22 -7.73
C ILE A 304 0.39 10.71 -6.42
N SER A 305 1.55 11.26 -6.03
CA SER A 305 2.10 11.04 -4.70
C SER A 305 1.43 11.99 -3.72
N VAL A 306 0.78 11.43 -2.70
CA VAL A 306 0.18 12.20 -1.62
C VAL A 306 1.01 12.05 -0.35
N ASP A 307 1.19 13.13 0.35
CA ASP A 307 1.89 13.18 1.65
C ASP A 307 0.97 12.77 2.81
N ARG A 308 -0.33 13.07 2.68
CA ARG A 308 -1.37 12.78 3.65
C ARG A 308 -2.67 12.41 2.94
N ARG A 309 -3.41 11.48 3.52
CA ARG A 309 -4.78 11.16 3.06
C ARG A 309 -5.72 12.32 3.41
N ASN A 310 -6.69 12.56 2.54
CA ASN A 310 -7.81 13.44 2.88
C ASN A 310 -8.68 12.76 3.94
N GLU A 311 -9.19 13.55 4.87
CA GLU A 311 -10.12 13.13 5.91
C GLU A 311 -11.33 14.06 5.91
N THR A 312 -12.13 13.99 4.83
CA THR A 312 -13.36 14.80 4.75
C THR A 312 -14.51 14.11 5.44
N LEU A 313 -15.49 14.89 5.89
CA LEU A 313 -16.77 14.39 6.39
C LEU A 313 -17.87 15.12 5.62
N ASN A 314 -18.60 14.38 4.78
CA ASN A 314 -19.64 14.97 3.94
C ASN A 314 -20.82 14.01 3.72
N ALA A 315 -21.94 14.56 3.27
CA ALA A 315 -23.15 13.78 3.02
C ALA A 315 -23.02 12.70 1.96
N LEU A 316 -22.11 12.88 0.97
CA LEU A 316 -21.89 11.88 -0.07
C LEU A 316 -21.27 10.61 0.49
N GLN A 317 -20.44 10.71 1.52
CA GLN A 317 -19.87 9.56 2.21
C GLN A 317 -20.94 8.77 2.94
N ALA A 318 -21.83 9.44 3.68
CA ALA A 318 -22.96 8.79 4.33
C ALA A 318 -23.88 8.10 3.31
N LEU A 319 -24.16 8.75 2.17
CA LEU A 319 -24.94 8.15 1.09
C LEU A 319 -24.23 6.96 0.44
N ALA A 320 -22.91 7.03 0.28
CA ALA A 320 -22.12 5.92 -0.23
C ALA A 320 -22.19 4.70 0.70
N LEU A 321 -22.02 4.89 2.01
CA LEU A 321 -22.11 3.83 3.00
C LEU A 321 -23.52 3.21 3.05
N LEU A 322 -24.58 4.02 2.96
CA LEU A 322 -25.95 3.54 2.98
C LEU A 322 -26.38 2.83 1.70
N ASN A 323 -25.99 3.33 0.53
CA ASN A 323 -26.62 2.94 -0.73
C ASN A 323 -25.74 2.12 -1.67
N HIS A 324 -24.41 2.10 -1.42
CA HIS A 324 -23.52 1.32 -2.28
C HIS A 324 -23.85 -0.18 -2.17
N LYS A 325 -23.90 -0.86 -3.32
CA LYS A 325 -24.31 -2.27 -3.42
C LYS A 325 -23.48 -3.22 -2.55
N LEU A 326 -22.18 -2.94 -2.30
CA LEU A 326 -21.37 -3.71 -1.35
C LEU A 326 -21.89 -3.57 0.07
N GLY A 327 -22.17 -2.35 0.55
CA GLY A 327 -22.74 -2.12 1.89
C GLY A 327 -24.08 -2.81 2.07
N VAL A 328 -24.95 -2.74 1.05
CA VAL A 328 -26.26 -3.43 1.06
C VAL A 328 -26.09 -4.96 1.09
N ALA A 329 -25.18 -5.53 0.31
CA ALA A 329 -24.91 -6.97 0.30
C ALA A 329 -24.31 -7.41 1.65
N MET A 330 -23.29 -6.69 2.15
CA MET A 330 -22.64 -7.03 3.41
C MET A 330 -23.57 -6.88 4.61
N SER A 331 -24.50 -5.93 4.61
CA SER A 331 -25.50 -5.82 5.70
C SER A 331 -26.47 -7.03 5.75
N ARG A 332 -26.79 -7.65 4.60
CA ARG A 332 -27.56 -8.92 4.56
C ARG A 332 -26.78 -10.07 5.15
N HIS A 333 -25.52 -10.22 4.76
CA HIS A 333 -24.64 -11.27 5.30
C HIS A 333 -24.41 -11.07 6.80
N TRP A 334 -24.24 -9.84 7.22
CA TRP A 334 -24.08 -9.53 8.63
C TRP A 334 -25.35 -9.86 9.44
N ALA A 335 -26.53 -9.49 8.96
CA ALA A 335 -27.78 -9.89 9.59
C ALA A 335 -27.90 -11.41 9.71
N ALA A 336 -27.63 -12.14 8.63
CA ALA A 336 -27.66 -13.61 8.66
C ALA A 336 -26.61 -14.21 9.63
N ARG A 337 -25.45 -13.58 9.81
CA ARG A 337 -24.46 -13.94 10.83
C ARG A 337 -25.02 -13.72 12.24
N LEU A 338 -25.58 -12.56 12.50
CA LEU A 338 -26.17 -12.22 13.82
C LEU A 338 -27.32 -13.14 14.17
N GLU A 339 -28.16 -13.55 13.20
CA GLU A 339 -29.26 -14.49 13.39
C GLU A 339 -28.77 -15.90 13.82
N ARG A 340 -27.61 -16.32 13.34
CA ARG A 340 -26.99 -17.59 13.75
C ARG A 340 -26.33 -17.52 15.12
N GLU A 341 -25.76 -16.35 15.50
CA GLU A 341 -24.94 -16.17 16.67
C GLU A 341 -25.72 -15.66 17.90
N ALA A 342 -26.94 -15.14 17.71
CA ALA A 342 -27.78 -14.60 18.79
C ALA A 342 -29.27 -14.94 18.60
N ARG A 343 -30.01 -15.13 19.71
CA ARG A 343 -31.39 -15.63 19.69
C ARG A 343 -32.41 -14.52 19.50
N THR A 344 -32.30 -13.46 20.26
CA THR A 344 -33.28 -12.35 20.27
C THR A 344 -32.77 -11.16 19.47
N THR A 345 -33.69 -10.32 18.96
CA THR A 345 -33.33 -9.10 18.22
C THR A 345 -32.44 -8.19 19.06
N ARG A 346 -32.69 -8.07 20.35
CA ARG A 346 -31.87 -7.29 21.29
C ARG A 346 -30.43 -7.83 21.39
N GLU A 347 -30.29 -9.15 21.52
CA GLU A 347 -28.95 -9.79 21.53
C GLU A 347 -28.22 -9.62 20.22
N ARG A 348 -28.93 -9.71 19.07
CA ARG A 348 -28.38 -9.48 17.72
C ARG A 348 -27.87 -8.07 17.56
N VAL A 349 -28.65 -7.06 17.98
CA VAL A 349 -28.22 -5.66 17.97
C VAL A 349 -27.00 -5.45 18.87
N ALA A 350 -27.02 -6.01 20.08
CA ALA A 350 -25.90 -5.88 21.01
C ALA A 350 -24.62 -6.56 20.48
N LEU A 351 -24.73 -7.73 19.84
CA LEU A 351 -23.63 -8.40 19.19
C LEU A 351 -23.12 -7.60 17.97
N GLY A 352 -24.04 -7.08 17.15
CA GLY A 352 -23.70 -6.23 16.02
C GLY A 352 -22.87 -5.02 16.44
N MET A 353 -23.31 -4.27 17.43
CA MET A 353 -22.58 -3.11 17.96
C MET A 353 -21.18 -3.51 18.49
N ARG A 354 -21.07 -4.64 19.20
CA ARG A 354 -19.76 -5.12 19.67
C ARG A 354 -18.82 -5.47 18.53
N LEU A 355 -19.33 -6.13 17.49
CA LEU A 355 -18.52 -6.48 16.30
C LEU A 355 -18.08 -5.23 15.53
N ALA A 356 -18.96 -4.25 15.37
CA ALA A 356 -18.69 -3.07 14.55
C ALA A 356 -17.87 -2.01 15.30
N LEU A 357 -18.16 -1.79 16.57
CA LEU A 357 -17.68 -0.64 17.36
C LEU A 357 -16.84 -1.02 18.58
N GLY A 358 -16.71 -2.32 18.89
CA GLY A 358 -15.97 -2.79 20.08
C GLY A 358 -16.69 -2.55 21.41
N ARG A 359 -17.90 -1.97 21.41
CA ARG A 359 -18.71 -1.71 22.59
C ARG A 359 -20.15 -2.23 22.45
N GLY A 360 -20.84 -2.41 23.55
CA GLY A 360 -22.28 -2.62 23.53
C GLY A 360 -23.06 -1.33 23.25
N PRO A 361 -24.34 -1.44 22.86
CA PRO A 361 -25.22 -0.29 22.73
C PRO A 361 -25.57 0.31 24.11
N THR A 362 -25.82 1.63 24.15
CA THR A 362 -26.52 2.23 25.28
C THR A 362 -27.98 1.75 25.33
N PRO A 363 -28.72 1.94 26.44
CA PRO A 363 -30.12 1.58 26.50
C PRO A 363 -30.93 2.23 25.36
N GLU A 364 -30.69 3.51 25.08
CA GLU A 364 -31.36 4.28 24.04
C GLU A 364 -31.02 3.78 22.63
N GLU A 365 -29.74 3.54 22.34
CA GLU A 365 -29.31 2.96 21.06
C GLU A 365 -29.93 1.57 20.86
N SER A 366 -29.96 0.75 21.91
CA SER A 366 -30.56 -0.57 21.87
C SER A 366 -32.03 -0.51 21.52
N GLU A 367 -32.79 0.38 22.18
CA GLU A 367 -34.21 0.54 21.92
C GLU A 367 -34.52 1.01 20.51
N VAL A 368 -33.78 2.01 20.00
CA VAL A 368 -33.96 2.56 18.65
C VAL A 368 -33.63 1.51 17.61
N LEU A 369 -32.49 0.82 17.73
CA LEU A 369 -32.03 -0.17 16.75
C LEU A 369 -32.91 -1.44 16.78
N VAL A 370 -33.38 -1.89 17.95
CA VAL A 370 -34.28 -3.03 18.04
C VAL A 370 -35.62 -2.70 17.37
N ARG A 371 -36.23 -1.56 17.67
CA ARG A 371 -37.47 -1.09 17.04
C ARG A 371 -37.31 -0.98 15.53
N HIS A 372 -36.18 -0.43 15.07
CA HIS A 372 -35.90 -0.34 13.63
C HIS A 372 -35.76 -1.72 13.00
N ALA A 373 -35.04 -2.65 13.64
CA ALA A 373 -34.89 -4.02 13.14
C ALA A 373 -36.20 -4.79 13.05
N GLU A 374 -37.10 -4.59 14.02
CA GLU A 374 -38.44 -5.20 14.03
C GLU A 374 -39.35 -4.63 12.94
N ALA A 375 -39.26 -3.31 12.67
CA ALA A 375 -40.09 -2.65 11.66
C ALA A 375 -39.54 -2.84 10.23
N HIS A 376 -38.24 -2.88 10.01
CA HIS A 376 -37.60 -2.80 8.71
C HIS A 376 -36.62 -3.95 8.42
N GLY A 377 -36.52 -4.91 9.33
CA GLY A 377 -35.62 -6.07 9.21
C GLY A 377 -34.22 -5.80 9.74
N LEU A 378 -33.56 -6.85 10.22
CA LEU A 378 -32.25 -6.81 10.82
C LEU A 378 -31.16 -6.30 9.85
N ALA A 379 -31.26 -6.63 8.57
CA ALA A 379 -30.32 -6.14 7.55
C ALA A 379 -30.35 -4.60 7.41
N SER A 380 -31.53 -3.98 7.58
CA SER A 380 -31.66 -2.53 7.60
C SER A 380 -30.98 -1.92 8.82
N ALA A 381 -31.15 -2.53 10.01
CA ALA A 381 -30.43 -2.09 11.21
C ALA A 381 -28.89 -2.25 11.05
N CYS A 382 -28.43 -3.35 10.46
CA CYS A 382 -27.00 -3.52 10.12
C CYS A 382 -26.49 -2.41 9.20
N ARG A 383 -27.29 -2.01 8.21
CA ARG A 383 -26.94 -0.90 7.29
C ARG A 383 -26.82 0.45 8.01
N LEU A 384 -27.68 0.71 9.00
CA LEU A 384 -27.54 1.90 9.85
C LEU A 384 -26.27 1.84 10.69
N MET A 385 -25.95 0.69 11.28
CA MET A 385 -24.73 0.52 12.07
C MET A 385 -23.46 0.73 11.24
N LEU A 386 -23.42 0.33 9.96
CA LEU A 386 -22.31 0.64 9.05
C LEU A 386 -22.14 2.14 8.76
N ASN A 387 -23.18 2.94 8.99
CA ASN A 387 -23.18 4.38 8.74
C ASN A 387 -22.99 5.23 10.01
N LEU A 388 -22.78 4.60 11.15
CA LEU A 388 -22.45 5.31 12.38
C LEU A 388 -21.06 5.95 12.28
N ASN A 389 -20.90 7.13 12.83
CA ASN A 389 -19.60 7.80 12.87
C ASN A 389 -18.52 6.92 13.53
N GLU A 390 -18.87 6.20 14.59
CA GLU A 390 -17.97 5.29 15.29
C GLU A 390 -17.51 4.10 14.42
N PHE A 391 -18.25 3.73 13.35
CA PHE A 391 -17.79 2.72 12.39
C PHE A 391 -16.72 3.24 11.45
N VAL A 392 -16.69 4.54 11.20
CA VAL A 392 -15.73 5.17 10.28
C VAL A 392 -14.62 5.95 10.99
N PHE A 393 -14.70 6.12 12.31
CA PHE A 393 -13.68 6.75 13.13
C PHE A 393 -13.14 5.80 14.19
N VAL A 394 -11.87 5.96 14.52
CA VAL A 394 -11.21 5.32 15.66
C VAL A 394 -11.02 6.37 16.74
N ASP A 395 -11.52 6.04 17.93
CA ASP A 395 -11.38 6.82 19.15
C ASP A 395 -10.25 6.30 20.04
#